data_3a2849462e2f2c5e276a980a9c297efd
#
_entry.id   3a2849462e2f2c5e276a980a9c297efd
#
_cell.length_a   1.000
_cell.length_b   1.000
_cell.length_c   1.000
_cell.angle_alpha   90.00
_cell.angle_beta   90.00
_cell.angle_gamma   90.00
#
_symmetry.space_group_name_H-M   'P 1'
#
loop_
_entity.id
_entity.type
_entity.pdbx_description
1 polymer ?
#
loop_
_entity_poly.entity_id
_entity_poly.type
_entity_poly.pdbx_seq_one_letter_code
_entity_poly.pdbx_strand_id
1 'polypeptide(L)'
;VDSGIDRNMASKKRSKGTNSFSLSEHFGKIILACIAAGSFAIAFGSEKISQWFSPLSTNSTCLNQFYREVPPALNKESLKKDSYPLCFNGFNVLYSGISKTPLWSAEHLDAERLSVKIKREDNFHEETRVPQRHRALLSDYRGSGYDRGHMAPNGDMPNKESQSDSFSLSNMVPQAPKNNQEVWRKLEEATRAIVTKQKQDVYVVTGPVFEGKRLKTIGQGVIVPTAVYKAVYMPKTGAIGAYYAPNNNSQQVKVVSVCYIEEKLGINLFPQLTEQQKRNVYRLPLTASQVKPTQKLDYLHWDGESQCEQDLSAEQIQALQDQFKKQKTGSSEPMEAKVPSIDEETRNAIVKQLVEALVNYFLQIMK
;
A
#
# COMPACT_ATOMS: atom_id res chain seq x y z
N VAL A 1 47.68 -56.63 -9.26
CA VAL A 1 48.84 -56.60 -10.16
C VAL A 1 49.13 -55.13 -10.37
N ASP A 2 49.94 -54.62 -9.53
CA ASP A 2 51.33 -54.32 -9.54
C ASP A 2 51.71 -53.10 -10.35
N SER A 3 52.19 -52.16 -9.63
CA SER A 3 53.54 -51.58 -9.41
C SER A 3 53.81 -50.44 -10.42
N GLY A 4 54.44 -49.36 -10.12
CA GLY A 4 55.42 -48.94 -9.16
C GLY A 4 55.88 -47.55 -9.51
N ILE A 5 56.16 -46.78 -8.53
CA ILE A 5 57.35 -46.04 -8.15
C ILE A 5 58.22 -45.52 -9.34
N ASP A 6 58.47 -44.21 -9.43
CA ASP A 6 59.74 -43.66 -9.01
C ASP A 6 59.80 -42.12 -8.92
N ARG A 7 60.62 -41.70 -7.96
CA ARG A 7 61.01 -40.35 -7.55
C ARG A 7 61.93 -39.71 -8.60
N ASN A 8 61.92 -38.39 -8.71
CA ASN A 8 63.20 -37.68 -8.62
C ASN A 8 63.01 -36.20 -8.21
N MET A 9 63.77 -35.85 -7.18
CA MET A 9 64.06 -34.52 -6.70
C MET A 9 64.93 -33.76 -7.71
N ALA A 10 64.65 -32.46 -7.87
CA ALA A 10 65.69 -31.46 -8.12
C ALA A 10 65.32 -30.11 -7.55
N SER A 11 66.03 -29.75 -6.51
CA SER A 11 66.08 -28.41 -5.92
C SER A 11 66.68 -27.40 -6.89
N LYS A 12 66.04 -26.20 -7.00
CA LYS A 12 66.81 -25.02 -7.39
C LYS A 12 66.35 -23.81 -6.59
N LYS A 13 67.25 -23.29 -5.77
CA LYS A 13 67.24 -22.04 -5.03
C LYS A 13 67.24 -20.84 -5.96
N ARG A 14 66.74 -19.72 -5.38
CA ARG A 14 66.95 -18.29 -5.67
C ARG A 14 65.76 -17.62 -6.36
N SER A 15 65.37 -16.40 -6.03
CA SER A 15 66.01 -15.31 -5.24
C SER A 15 64.91 -14.35 -4.77
N LYS A 16 65.07 -13.76 -3.59
CA LYS A 16 64.29 -12.62 -3.10
C LYS A 16 64.45 -11.41 -4.03
N GLY A 17 63.38 -10.97 -4.64
CA GLY A 17 63.27 -9.64 -5.22
C GLY A 17 62.23 -8.87 -4.41
N THR A 18 62.66 -8.03 -3.52
CA THR A 18 61.87 -7.02 -2.82
C THR A 18 61.47 -5.92 -3.82
N ASN A 19 60.28 -5.98 -4.38
CA ASN A 19 59.72 -4.84 -5.04
C ASN A 19 58.90 -4.05 -4.02
N SER A 20 59.55 -2.99 -3.49
CA SER A 20 58.87 -1.92 -2.77
C SER A 20 57.95 -1.19 -3.76
N PHE A 21 56.66 -1.49 -3.70
CA PHE A 21 55.64 -0.72 -4.42
C PHE A 21 55.47 0.62 -3.74
N SER A 22 55.97 1.66 -4.39
CA SER A 22 55.82 3.04 -3.93
C SER A 22 54.35 3.47 -4.06
N LEU A 23 53.65 3.56 -2.93
CA LEU A 23 52.28 4.06 -2.83
C LEU A 23 52.14 5.52 -3.31
N SER A 24 53.27 6.27 -3.44
CA SER A 24 53.24 7.70 -3.81
C SER A 24 52.92 7.97 -5.29
N GLU A 25 53.33 7.05 -6.20
CA GLU A 25 53.05 7.26 -7.64
C GLU A 25 51.56 7.04 -8.05
N HIS A 26 50.85 6.22 -7.31
CA HIS A 26 49.41 5.97 -7.59
C HIS A 26 48.51 7.06 -7.00
N PHE A 27 48.87 7.64 -5.85
CA PHE A 27 48.15 8.78 -5.28
C PHE A 27 48.22 10.02 -6.18
N GLY A 28 49.40 10.29 -6.78
CA GLY A 28 49.53 11.39 -7.71
C GLY A 28 48.68 11.27 -8.98
N LYS A 29 48.54 10.04 -9.52
CA LYS A 29 47.72 9.81 -10.69
C LYS A 29 46.21 9.85 -10.40
N ILE A 30 45.78 9.49 -9.22
CA ILE A 30 44.36 9.57 -8.80
C ILE A 30 43.97 11.03 -8.55
N ILE A 31 44.84 11.82 -7.95
CA ILE A 31 44.58 13.26 -7.74
C ILE A 31 44.56 14.01 -9.07
N LEU A 32 45.47 13.72 -10.02
CA LEU A 32 45.42 14.30 -11.35
C LEU A 32 44.16 13.92 -12.15
N ALA A 33 43.67 12.70 -12.00
CA ALA A 33 42.43 12.26 -12.62
C ALA A 33 41.19 12.96 -12.03
N CYS A 34 41.18 13.22 -10.73
CA CYS A 34 40.10 13.96 -10.06
C CYS A 34 40.13 15.46 -10.42
N ILE A 35 41.32 16.07 -10.59
CA ILE A 35 41.44 17.48 -11.03
C ILE A 35 41.04 17.60 -12.52
N ALA A 36 41.40 16.66 -13.37
CA ALA A 36 40.99 16.66 -14.78
C ALA A 36 39.48 16.46 -14.93
N ALA A 37 38.85 15.62 -14.09
CA ALA A 37 37.40 15.44 -14.07
C ALA A 37 36.66 16.68 -13.54
N GLY A 38 37.21 17.33 -12.54
CA GLY A 38 36.69 18.61 -11.99
C GLY A 38 36.81 19.77 -13.00
N SER A 39 37.93 19.84 -13.74
CA SER A 39 38.13 20.87 -14.76
C SER A 39 37.28 20.65 -16.01
N PHE A 40 36.94 19.41 -16.33
CA PHE A 40 36.02 19.09 -17.44
C PHE A 40 34.57 19.47 -17.12
N ALA A 41 34.16 19.41 -15.83
CA ALA A 41 32.85 19.82 -15.39
C ALA A 41 32.62 21.34 -15.42
N ILE A 42 33.70 22.14 -15.35
CA ILE A 42 33.61 23.61 -15.41
C ILE A 42 33.63 24.14 -16.86
N ALA A 43 34.18 23.37 -17.81
CA ALA A 43 34.31 23.79 -19.23
C ALA A 43 33.06 23.47 -20.07
N PHE A 44 32.21 22.54 -19.67
CA PHE A 44 30.93 22.28 -20.30
C PHE A 44 29.82 22.86 -19.44
N GLY A 45 29.27 23.98 -19.91
CA GLY A 45 28.28 24.77 -19.20
C GLY A 45 27.18 23.95 -18.55
N SER A 46 26.75 24.41 -17.39
CA SER A 46 25.78 23.81 -16.48
C SER A 46 24.44 23.34 -17.11
N GLU A 47 24.15 23.76 -18.34
CA GLU A 47 22.94 23.37 -19.06
C GLU A 47 22.96 21.93 -19.63
N LYS A 48 24.13 21.34 -19.89
CA LYS A 48 24.20 19.96 -20.40
C LYS A 48 24.34 18.89 -19.33
N ILE A 49 24.77 19.26 -18.14
CA ILE A 49 24.86 18.32 -16.99
C ILE A 49 23.47 18.08 -16.40
N SER A 50 22.56 19.04 -16.48
CA SER A 50 21.15 18.88 -16.07
C SER A 50 20.38 17.85 -16.91
N GLN A 51 20.81 17.56 -18.13
CA GLN A 51 20.21 16.51 -18.97
C GLN A 51 20.65 15.09 -18.60
N TRP A 52 21.78 14.95 -17.90
CA TRP A 52 22.27 13.64 -17.42
C TRP A 52 21.78 13.31 -16.01
N PHE A 53 21.40 14.33 -15.24
CA PHE A 53 20.68 14.24 -13.99
C PHE A 53 19.27 14.82 -14.18
N SER A 54 18.58 14.40 -15.25
CA SER A 54 17.13 14.49 -15.21
C SER A 54 16.73 13.76 -13.93
N PRO A 55 16.03 14.40 -12.97
CA PRO A 55 15.42 13.65 -11.89
C PRO A 55 14.66 12.54 -12.61
N LEU A 56 14.94 11.28 -12.26
CA LEU A 56 14.13 10.17 -12.70
C LEU A 56 12.71 10.71 -12.64
N SER A 57 12.06 10.74 -13.79
CA SER A 57 10.67 11.11 -13.89
C SER A 57 10.01 10.41 -12.71
N THR A 58 9.55 11.16 -11.74
CA THR A 58 8.67 10.66 -10.69
C THR A 58 7.38 10.32 -11.41
N ASN A 59 7.40 9.26 -12.24
CA ASN A 59 6.19 8.57 -12.62
C ASN A 59 5.53 8.25 -11.29
N SER A 60 4.44 8.92 -11.03
CA SER A 60 3.71 8.80 -9.79
C SER A 60 3.47 7.30 -9.55
N THR A 61 4.20 6.70 -8.61
CA THR A 61 4.04 5.31 -8.21
C THR A 61 2.59 4.99 -7.83
N CYS A 62 1.81 6.04 -7.56
CA CYS A 62 0.39 5.96 -7.28
C CYS A 62 -0.43 5.35 -8.43
N LEU A 63 -0.19 5.72 -9.67
CA LEU A 63 -1.00 5.24 -10.78
C LEU A 63 -0.75 3.76 -11.13
N ASN A 64 0.41 3.22 -10.79
CA ASN A 64 0.78 1.82 -11.04
C ASN A 64 -0.14 0.81 -10.32
N GLN A 65 -0.88 1.26 -9.30
CA GLN A 65 -1.83 0.42 -8.56
C GLN A 65 -3.16 0.23 -9.30
N PHE A 66 -3.39 0.94 -10.41
CA PHE A 66 -4.62 0.88 -11.18
C PHE A 66 -4.41 0.22 -12.54
N TYR A 67 -5.39 -0.57 -12.98
CA TYR A 67 -5.33 -1.13 -14.33
C TYR A 67 -5.28 -0.02 -15.37
N ARG A 68 -4.24 -0.07 -16.24
CA ARG A 68 -3.94 0.98 -17.24
C ARG A 68 -3.87 2.39 -16.63
N GLU A 69 -3.39 2.47 -15.39
CA GLU A 69 -3.18 3.74 -14.69
C GLU A 69 -4.44 4.58 -14.48
N VAL A 70 -5.64 3.98 -14.56
CA VAL A 70 -6.90 4.70 -14.38
C VAL A 70 -7.57 4.30 -13.08
N PRO A 71 -7.71 5.25 -12.11
CA PRO A 71 -8.38 5.01 -10.85
C PRO A 71 -9.87 4.66 -11.00
N PRO A 72 -10.49 3.95 -10.04
CA PRO A 72 -11.92 3.82 -9.94
C PRO A 72 -12.62 5.17 -9.91
N ALA A 73 -13.74 5.31 -10.61
CA ALA A 73 -14.44 6.58 -10.80
C ALA A 73 -15.74 6.66 -10.02
N LEU A 74 -15.97 7.78 -9.33
CA LEU A 74 -17.23 8.06 -8.66
C LEU A 74 -18.22 8.67 -9.66
N ASN A 75 -19.33 7.99 -9.93
CA ASN A 75 -20.39 8.51 -10.81
C ASN A 75 -21.49 9.24 -10.04
N LYS A 76 -21.62 9.00 -8.72
CA LYS A 76 -22.56 9.72 -7.85
C LYS A 76 -21.90 10.94 -7.22
N GLU A 77 -22.45 12.13 -7.44
CA GLU A 77 -21.94 13.39 -6.86
C GLU A 77 -21.92 13.35 -5.31
N SER A 78 -22.86 12.66 -4.68
CA SER A 78 -22.89 12.49 -3.22
C SER A 78 -21.66 11.79 -2.65
N LEU A 79 -20.99 10.95 -3.43
CA LEU A 79 -19.75 10.26 -3.02
C LEU A 79 -18.51 11.14 -3.15
N LYS A 80 -18.56 12.18 -4.00
CA LYS A 80 -17.43 13.09 -4.22
C LYS A 80 -17.23 14.06 -3.05
N LYS A 81 -18.34 14.37 -2.34
CA LYS A 81 -18.28 15.28 -1.20
C LYS A 81 -17.40 14.70 -0.09
N ASP A 82 -16.47 15.53 0.40
CA ASP A 82 -15.52 15.15 1.47
C ASP A 82 -14.77 13.83 1.20
N SER A 83 -14.46 13.56 -0.09
CA SER A 83 -13.60 12.44 -0.49
C SER A 83 -12.15 12.89 -0.62
N TYR A 84 -11.23 12.02 -0.19
CA TYR A 84 -9.79 12.29 -0.10
C TYR A 84 -9.02 11.21 -0.83
N PRO A 85 -8.39 11.52 -2.00
CA PRO A 85 -7.48 10.58 -2.65
C PRO A 85 -6.18 10.49 -1.85
N LEU A 86 -5.78 9.29 -1.51
CA LEU A 86 -4.59 8.99 -0.72
C LEU A 86 -3.73 7.98 -1.46
N CYS A 87 -2.48 8.34 -1.71
CA CYS A 87 -1.48 7.47 -2.29
C CYS A 87 -0.59 6.91 -1.20
N PHE A 88 -0.45 5.59 -1.15
CA PHE A 88 0.40 4.87 -0.21
C PHE A 88 1.47 4.06 -0.94
N ASN A 89 2.45 3.57 -0.20
CA ASN A 89 3.44 2.65 -0.73
C ASN A 89 2.79 1.28 -0.99
N GLY A 90 2.50 0.97 -2.25
CA GLY A 90 1.96 -0.33 -2.65
C GLY A 90 0.43 -0.42 -2.79
N PHE A 91 -0.34 0.61 -2.44
CA PHE A 91 -1.79 0.68 -2.67
C PHE A 91 -2.28 2.13 -2.66
N ASN A 92 -3.52 2.34 -3.09
CA ASN A 92 -4.17 3.65 -3.03
C ASN A 92 -5.54 3.54 -2.40
N VAL A 93 -5.99 4.63 -1.80
CA VAL A 93 -7.31 4.72 -1.17
C VAL A 93 -8.03 5.97 -1.67
N LEU A 94 -9.32 5.84 -1.94
CA LEU A 94 -10.22 6.99 -1.93
C LEU A 94 -11.03 6.93 -0.63
N TYR A 95 -10.73 7.83 0.27
CA TYR A 95 -11.33 7.88 1.60
C TYR A 95 -12.52 8.83 1.63
N SER A 96 -13.58 8.46 2.35
CA SER A 96 -14.74 9.33 2.60
C SER A 96 -14.74 9.87 4.03
N GLY A 97 -14.72 11.19 4.17
CA GLY A 97 -14.90 11.85 5.45
C GLY A 97 -16.32 11.76 5.98
N ILE A 98 -17.30 11.40 5.14
CA ILE A 98 -18.70 11.21 5.56
C ILE A 98 -18.87 9.85 6.25
N SER A 99 -18.42 8.77 5.62
CA SER A 99 -18.47 7.42 6.21
C SER A 99 -17.34 7.16 7.20
N LYS A 100 -16.28 7.94 7.14
CA LYS A 100 -15.01 7.76 7.85
C LYS A 100 -14.40 6.37 7.58
N THR A 101 -14.53 5.93 6.32
CA THR A 101 -13.99 4.67 5.79
C THR A 101 -13.48 4.88 4.38
N PRO A 102 -12.64 3.98 3.81
CA PRO A 102 -12.38 4.01 2.38
C PRO A 102 -13.69 3.79 1.61
N LEU A 103 -13.88 4.47 0.48
CA LEU A 103 -14.84 4.09 -0.55
C LEU A 103 -14.31 2.88 -1.32
N TRP A 104 -13.00 2.89 -1.54
CA TRP A 104 -12.25 1.76 -2.09
C TRP A 104 -10.76 1.87 -1.73
N SER A 105 -10.09 0.72 -1.71
CA SER A 105 -8.63 0.57 -1.73
C SER A 105 -8.26 -0.22 -2.97
N ALA A 106 -7.27 0.24 -3.74
CA ALA A 106 -6.83 -0.41 -4.97
C ALA A 106 -5.35 -0.79 -4.90
N GLU A 107 -5.03 -1.97 -5.43
CA GLU A 107 -3.67 -2.49 -5.45
C GLU A 107 -3.41 -3.34 -6.70
N HIS A 108 -2.16 -3.31 -7.16
CA HIS A 108 -1.63 -4.19 -8.18
C HIS A 108 -0.72 -5.22 -7.52
N LEU A 109 -1.04 -6.48 -7.69
CA LEU A 109 -0.30 -7.61 -7.13
C LEU A 109 0.43 -8.35 -8.23
N ASP A 110 1.74 -8.52 -8.07
CA ASP A 110 2.59 -9.33 -8.92
C ASP A 110 3.45 -10.32 -8.10
N ALA A 111 4.11 -11.23 -8.79
CA ALA A 111 4.88 -12.28 -8.13
C ALA A 111 6.14 -11.75 -7.42
N GLU A 112 6.73 -10.65 -7.87
CA GLU A 112 7.89 -10.02 -7.26
C GLU A 112 7.50 -9.39 -5.93
N ARG A 113 6.45 -8.57 -5.93
CA ARG A 113 5.88 -7.95 -4.73
C ARG A 113 5.56 -8.97 -3.64
N LEU A 114 4.95 -10.10 -4.01
CA LEU A 114 4.53 -11.15 -3.07
C LEU A 114 5.63 -12.18 -2.74
N SER A 115 6.84 -12.02 -3.29
CA SER A 115 8.00 -12.89 -2.99
C SER A 115 8.58 -12.64 -1.60
N VAL A 116 8.43 -11.42 -1.07
CA VAL A 116 8.95 -11.00 0.22
C VAL A 116 7.92 -11.28 1.32
N LYS A 117 8.36 -11.89 2.42
CA LYS A 117 7.53 -12.08 3.61
C LYS A 117 7.99 -11.14 4.72
N ILE A 118 7.14 -10.21 5.08
CA ILE A 118 7.38 -9.25 6.15
C ILE A 118 6.70 -9.75 7.41
N LYS A 119 7.44 -9.76 8.53
CA LYS A 119 6.80 -10.03 9.84
C LYS A 119 5.78 -8.93 10.12
N ARG A 120 4.57 -9.34 10.50
CA ARG A 120 3.49 -8.41 10.83
C ARG A 120 3.85 -7.62 12.09
N GLU A 121 3.75 -6.29 11.97
CA GLU A 121 3.88 -5.33 13.05
C GLU A 121 2.62 -4.45 13.05
N ASP A 122 1.78 -4.62 14.08
CA ASP A 122 0.50 -3.89 14.18
C ASP A 122 0.75 -2.43 14.56
N ASN A 123 0.78 -1.57 13.55
CA ASN A 123 0.99 -0.13 13.69
C ASN A 123 -0.24 0.67 13.27
N PHE A 124 -1.40 0.37 13.88
CA PHE A 124 -2.63 1.11 13.56
C PHE A 124 -2.50 2.58 13.94
N HIS A 125 -2.77 3.45 12.99
CA HIS A 125 -2.66 4.89 13.16
C HIS A 125 -3.73 5.65 12.38
N GLU A 126 -3.97 6.90 12.81
CA GLU A 126 -4.90 7.82 12.16
C GLU A 126 -4.25 8.45 10.92
N GLU A 127 -5.07 8.72 9.90
CA GLU A 127 -4.59 9.34 8.65
C GLU A 127 -4.56 10.87 8.77
N THR A 128 -3.38 11.42 8.97
CA THR A 128 -3.22 12.86 9.24
C THR A 128 -3.40 13.76 8.01
N ARG A 129 -3.35 13.20 6.78
CA ARG A 129 -3.66 13.93 5.53
C ARG A 129 -5.15 14.24 5.39
N VAL A 130 -6.01 13.52 6.11
CA VAL A 130 -7.45 13.79 6.18
C VAL A 130 -7.71 14.82 7.29
N PRO A 131 -8.57 15.83 7.10
CA PRO A 131 -8.93 16.77 8.16
C PRO A 131 -9.46 16.07 9.41
N GLN A 132 -9.08 16.54 10.60
CA GLN A 132 -9.38 15.88 11.89
C GLN A 132 -10.86 15.52 12.06
N ARG A 133 -11.79 16.40 11.71
CA ARG A 133 -13.24 16.17 11.79
C ARG A 133 -13.73 14.99 10.94
N HIS A 134 -12.99 14.64 9.89
CA HIS A 134 -13.32 13.59 8.94
C HIS A 134 -12.56 12.28 9.17
N ARG A 135 -11.62 12.26 10.12
CA ARG A 135 -10.83 11.05 10.42
C ARG A 135 -11.65 10.02 11.19
N ALA A 136 -11.37 8.75 10.93
CA ALA A 136 -11.63 7.69 11.90
C ALA A 136 -10.52 7.73 12.96
N LEU A 137 -10.87 7.51 14.21
CA LEU A 137 -9.95 7.52 15.34
C LEU A 137 -9.76 6.09 15.88
N LEU A 138 -8.61 5.82 16.49
CA LEU A 138 -8.37 4.54 17.16
C LEU A 138 -9.40 4.26 18.28
N SER A 139 -9.87 5.32 18.94
CA SER A 139 -10.90 5.25 19.97
C SER A 139 -12.27 4.81 19.44
N ASP A 140 -12.58 5.05 18.16
CA ASP A 140 -13.87 4.67 17.56
C ASP A 140 -14.06 3.15 17.53
N TYR A 141 -12.97 2.40 17.37
CA TYR A 141 -12.99 0.94 17.30
C TYR A 141 -12.93 0.26 18.68
N ARG A 142 -12.45 0.97 19.70
CA ARG A 142 -12.29 0.38 21.05
C ARG A 142 -13.65 0.03 21.66
N GLY A 143 -13.83 -1.26 21.99
CA GLY A 143 -15.07 -1.75 22.58
C GLY A 143 -16.28 -1.75 21.65
N SER A 144 -16.11 -1.48 20.34
CA SER A 144 -17.18 -1.41 19.35
C SER A 144 -17.79 -2.77 18.99
N GLY A 145 -17.08 -3.87 19.25
CA GLY A 145 -17.44 -5.22 18.82
C GLY A 145 -17.06 -5.52 17.35
N TYR A 146 -16.39 -4.57 16.67
CA TYR A 146 -15.88 -4.74 15.33
C TYR A 146 -14.34 -4.70 15.30
N ASP A 147 -13.78 -5.47 14.38
CA ASP A 147 -12.35 -5.42 14.05
C ASP A 147 -12.04 -4.21 13.14
N ARG A 148 -10.79 -3.81 13.12
CA ARG A 148 -10.23 -2.93 12.09
C ARG A 148 -9.91 -3.79 10.87
N GLY A 149 -10.88 -3.94 9.96
CA GLY A 149 -10.75 -4.78 8.78
C GLY A 149 -10.01 -4.05 7.66
N HIS A 150 -8.92 -4.64 7.17
CA HIS A 150 -8.13 -4.10 6.07
C HIS A 150 -8.87 -4.22 4.74
N MET A 151 -8.79 -3.19 3.90
CA MET A 151 -9.20 -3.26 2.49
C MET A 151 -8.01 -3.68 1.61
N ALA A 152 -6.86 -3.02 1.70
CA ALA A 152 -5.58 -3.51 1.20
C ALA A 152 -4.85 -4.24 2.35
N PRO A 153 -4.63 -5.58 2.27
CA PRO A 153 -4.13 -6.36 3.40
C PRO A 153 -2.63 -6.12 3.67
N ASN A 154 -2.22 -6.14 4.92
CA ASN A 154 -0.80 -6.06 5.28
C ASN A 154 0.04 -7.20 4.67
N GLY A 155 -0.57 -8.37 4.42
CA GLY A 155 0.10 -9.54 3.82
C GLY A 155 0.43 -9.39 2.34
N ASP A 156 -0.04 -8.33 1.68
CA ASP A 156 0.23 -8.01 0.28
C ASP A 156 1.36 -6.98 0.12
N MET A 157 1.91 -6.49 1.23
CA MET A 157 2.88 -5.41 1.23
C MET A 157 4.33 -5.92 1.09
N PRO A 158 5.13 -5.32 0.17
CA PRO A 158 6.47 -5.81 -0.17
C PRO A 158 7.58 -5.37 0.80
N ASN A 159 7.33 -4.38 1.65
CA ASN A 159 8.31 -3.82 2.58
C ASN A 159 7.63 -3.28 3.85
N LYS A 160 8.43 -2.87 4.83
CA LYS A 160 7.94 -2.39 6.14
C LYS A 160 7.16 -1.07 6.04
N GLU A 161 7.57 -0.19 5.14
CA GLU A 161 6.92 1.10 4.91
C GLU A 161 5.52 0.87 4.37
N SER A 162 5.38 0.07 3.33
CA SER A 162 4.07 -0.31 2.77
C SER A 162 3.20 -1.04 3.79
N GLN A 163 3.81 -1.93 4.61
CA GLN A 163 3.08 -2.62 5.66
C GLN A 163 2.59 -1.64 6.72
N SER A 164 3.42 -0.69 7.17
CA SER A 164 3.02 0.37 8.10
C SER A 164 1.87 1.18 7.53
N ASP A 165 1.97 1.60 6.27
CA ASP A 165 0.91 2.33 5.55
C ASP A 165 -0.42 1.57 5.54
N SER A 166 -0.38 0.24 5.38
CA SER A 166 -1.59 -0.59 5.34
C SER A 166 -2.39 -0.53 6.64
N PHE A 167 -1.76 -0.19 7.78
CA PHE A 167 -2.40 -0.01 9.07
C PHE A 167 -3.03 1.37 9.31
N SER A 168 -2.97 2.27 8.33
CA SER A 168 -3.73 3.53 8.37
C SER A 168 -5.23 3.28 8.51
N LEU A 169 -5.90 3.99 9.41
CA LEU A 169 -7.36 3.87 9.57
C LEU A 169 -8.14 4.29 8.32
N SER A 170 -7.51 5.00 7.39
CA SER A 170 -8.13 5.28 6.09
C SER A 170 -8.26 4.05 5.18
N ASN A 171 -7.55 2.96 5.49
CA ASN A 171 -7.64 1.65 4.83
C ASN A 171 -8.53 0.65 5.57
N MET A 172 -9.22 1.09 6.64
CA MET A 172 -9.97 0.24 7.56
C MET A 172 -11.48 0.45 7.47
N VAL A 173 -12.21 -0.65 7.68
CA VAL A 173 -13.65 -0.61 7.93
C VAL A 173 -13.98 -1.33 9.23
N PRO A 174 -15.06 -0.94 9.94
CA PRO A 174 -15.59 -1.76 11.02
C PRO A 174 -16.10 -3.09 10.46
N GLN A 175 -15.34 -4.18 10.69
CA GLN A 175 -15.63 -5.49 10.13
C GLN A 175 -16.00 -6.48 11.23
N ALA A 176 -17.04 -7.29 11.01
CA ALA A 176 -17.46 -8.32 11.95
C ALA A 176 -16.32 -9.34 12.14
N PRO A 177 -15.99 -9.75 13.38
CA PRO A 177 -14.80 -10.56 13.67
C PRO A 177 -14.73 -11.87 12.86
N LYS A 178 -15.80 -12.64 12.76
CA LYS A 178 -15.79 -13.88 11.96
C LYS A 178 -15.66 -13.61 10.46
N ASN A 179 -16.24 -12.51 9.96
CA ASN A 179 -16.03 -12.11 8.58
C ASN A 179 -14.55 -11.78 8.35
N ASN A 180 -13.95 -10.90 9.17
CA ASN A 180 -12.57 -10.47 9.04
C ASN A 180 -11.56 -11.63 9.21
N GLN A 181 -11.64 -12.35 10.33
CA GLN A 181 -10.60 -13.29 10.74
C GLN A 181 -10.67 -14.64 10.05
N GLU A 182 -11.86 -15.06 9.59
CA GLU A 182 -12.05 -16.38 9.00
C GLU A 182 -12.29 -16.33 7.49
N VAL A 183 -13.31 -15.59 7.04
CA VAL A 183 -13.71 -15.56 5.64
C VAL A 183 -12.77 -14.68 4.83
N TRP A 184 -12.66 -13.42 5.23
CA TRP A 184 -11.92 -12.41 4.45
C TRP A 184 -10.45 -12.77 4.31
N ARG A 185 -9.82 -13.20 5.40
CA ARG A 185 -8.43 -13.69 5.37
C ARG A 185 -8.21 -14.82 4.37
N LYS A 186 -9.15 -15.78 4.24
CA LYS A 186 -9.06 -16.87 3.26
C LYS A 186 -9.14 -16.34 1.82
N LEU A 187 -9.98 -15.33 1.55
CA LEU A 187 -10.10 -14.71 0.23
C LEU A 187 -8.82 -13.93 -0.15
N GLU A 188 -8.22 -13.23 0.80
CA GLU A 188 -6.92 -12.58 0.62
C GLU A 188 -5.82 -13.61 0.30
N GLU A 189 -5.74 -14.71 1.06
CA GLU A 189 -4.81 -15.81 0.81
C GLU A 189 -5.06 -16.46 -0.57
N ALA A 190 -6.32 -16.59 -0.98
CA ALA A 190 -6.68 -17.13 -2.31
C ALA A 190 -6.24 -16.18 -3.43
N THR A 191 -6.43 -14.87 -3.26
CA THR A 191 -5.99 -13.86 -4.22
C THR A 191 -4.46 -13.88 -4.38
N ARG A 192 -3.71 -13.89 -3.28
CA ARG A 192 -2.24 -14.07 -3.31
C ARG A 192 -1.82 -15.38 -3.99
N ALA A 193 -2.57 -16.46 -3.77
CA ALA A 193 -2.27 -17.75 -4.39
C ALA A 193 -2.45 -17.72 -5.92
N ILE A 194 -3.39 -16.95 -6.47
CA ILE A 194 -3.50 -16.71 -7.91
C ILE A 194 -2.19 -16.12 -8.43
N VAL A 195 -1.73 -15.03 -7.81
CA VAL A 195 -0.49 -14.35 -8.21
C VAL A 195 0.71 -15.29 -8.12
N THR A 196 0.93 -15.90 -6.95
CA THR A 196 2.17 -16.64 -6.67
C THR A 196 2.24 -18.00 -7.36
N LYS A 197 1.12 -18.73 -7.46
CA LYS A 197 1.08 -20.06 -8.08
C LYS A 197 0.90 -20.01 -9.60
N GLN A 198 0.08 -19.07 -10.11
CA GLN A 198 -0.22 -18.97 -11.54
C GLN A 198 0.67 -17.96 -12.26
N LYS A 199 1.51 -17.22 -11.53
CA LYS A 199 2.44 -16.21 -12.10
C LYS A 199 1.70 -15.20 -12.98
N GLN A 200 0.64 -14.63 -12.42
CA GLN A 200 -0.20 -13.63 -13.07
C GLN A 200 -0.25 -12.36 -12.24
N ASP A 201 -0.28 -11.23 -12.93
CA ASP A 201 -0.62 -9.95 -12.33
C ASP A 201 -2.12 -9.92 -12.04
N VAL A 202 -2.46 -9.33 -10.91
CA VAL A 202 -3.83 -9.19 -10.45
C VAL A 202 -4.07 -7.75 -9.99
N TYR A 203 -5.07 -7.11 -10.57
CA TYR A 203 -5.56 -5.82 -10.10
C TYR A 203 -6.75 -6.05 -9.18
N VAL A 204 -6.71 -5.43 -8.01
CA VAL A 204 -7.69 -5.63 -6.94
C VAL A 204 -8.27 -4.29 -6.54
N VAL A 205 -9.60 -4.21 -6.44
CA VAL A 205 -10.31 -3.08 -5.83
C VAL A 205 -11.20 -3.63 -4.73
N THR A 206 -10.95 -3.20 -3.50
CA THR A 206 -11.61 -3.69 -2.29
C THR A 206 -12.32 -2.54 -1.58
N GLY A 207 -13.50 -2.77 -1.07
CA GLY A 207 -14.20 -1.70 -0.33
C GLY A 207 -15.45 -2.16 0.40
N PRO A 208 -16.09 -1.21 1.12
CA PRO A 208 -17.37 -1.41 1.79
C PRO A 208 -18.55 -1.27 0.84
N VAL A 209 -19.66 -1.91 1.21
CA VAL A 209 -20.99 -1.68 0.65
C VAL A 209 -21.89 -1.17 1.76
N PHE A 210 -22.64 -0.09 1.47
CA PHE A 210 -23.57 0.53 2.40
C PHE A 210 -24.99 0.43 1.83
N GLU A 211 -25.79 -0.48 2.33
CA GLU A 211 -27.17 -0.70 1.87
C GLU A 211 -28.14 -0.57 3.05
N GLY A 212 -29.32 -0.07 2.74
CA GLY A 212 -30.42 0.06 3.70
C GLY A 212 -30.63 1.48 4.21
N LYS A 213 -31.79 1.71 4.84
CA LYS A 213 -32.23 3.04 5.30
C LYS A 213 -31.57 3.49 6.58
N ARG A 214 -31.05 2.57 7.40
CA ARG A 214 -30.41 2.86 8.69
C ARG A 214 -29.11 2.07 8.79
N LEU A 215 -28.01 2.79 8.72
CA LEU A 215 -26.67 2.23 8.89
C LEU A 215 -26.23 2.35 10.36
N LYS A 216 -25.56 1.32 10.86
CA LYS A 216 -24.91 1.37 12.18
C LYS A 216 -23.67 2.27 12.09
N THR A 217 -23.32 2.88 13.21
CA THR A 217 -22.08 3.61 13.38
C THR A 217 -21.36 3.13 14.64
N ILE A 218 -20.04 3.29 14.66
CA ILE A 218 -19.23 3.13 15.86
C ILE A 218 -18.54 4.44 16.20
N GLY A 219 -18.13 4.60 17.45
CA GLY A 219 -17.42 5.76 17.95
C GLY A 219 -18.06 7.10 17.53
N GLN A 220 -17.27 7.97 16.94
CA GLN A 220 -17.70 9.29 16.50
C GLN A 220 -18.23 9.29 15.05
N GLY A 221 -19.05 8.30 14.71
CA GLY A 221 -19.77 8.27 13.44
C GLY A 221 -19.06 7.52 12.31
N VAL A 222 -18.16 6.59 12.60
CA VAL A 222 -17.62 5.68 11.57
C VAL A 222 -18.73 4.72 11.16
N ILE A 223 -19.11 4.72 9.89
CA ILE A 223 -20.23 3.91 9.39
C ILE A 223 -19.78 2.44 9.24
N VAL A 224 -20.60 1.53 9.77
CA VAL A 224 -20.40 0.10 9.64
C VAL A 224 -20.98 -0.36 8.29
N PRO A 225 -20.18 -0.95 7.39
CA PRO A 225 -20.67 -1.46 6.13
C PRO A 225 -21.61 -2.66 6.35
N THR A 226 -22.60 -2.82 5.46
CA THR A 226 -23.50 -3.98 5.45
C THR A 226 -22.86 -5.19 4.79
N ALA A 227 -21.92 -4.95 3.87
CA ALA A 227 -21.10 -5.97 3.23
C ALA A 227 -19.74 -5.38 2.86
N VAL A 228 -18.80 -6.25 2.50
CA VAL A 228 -17.50 -5.90 1.91
C VAL A 228 -17.34 -6.64 0.59
N TYR A 229 -16.67 -6.00 -0.37
CA TYR A 229 -16.37 -6.59 -1.68
C TYR A 229 -14.87 -6.58 -1.97
N LYS A 230 -14.44 -7.49 -2.84
CA LYS A 230 -13.10 -7.52 -3.43
C LYS A 230 -13.24 -7.89 -4.91
N ALA A 231 -13.16 -6.90 -5.78
CA ALA A 231 -13.15 -7.07 -7.22
C ALA A 231 -11.74 -7.39 -7.70
N VAL A 232 -11.62 -8.41 -8.56
CA VAL A 232 -10.34 -8.99 -8.98
C VAL A 232 -10.33 -9.11 -10.50
N TYR A 233 -9.28 -8.59 -11.14
CA TYR A 233 -9.07 -8.68 -12.58
C TYR A 233 -7.67 -9.20 -12.91
N MET A 234 -7.59 -10.17 -13.81
CA MET A 234 -6.36 -10.82 -14.28
C MET A 234 -6.16 -10.51 -15.77
N PRO A 235 -5.33 -9.51 -16.14
CA PRO A 235 -5.20 -9.05 -17.52
C PRO A 235 -4.73 -10.13 -18.50
N LYS A 236 -3.84 -11.02 -18.06
CA LYS A 236 -3.25 -12.08 -18.90
C LYS A 236 -4.28 -13.09 -19.42
N THR A 237 -5.34 -13.35 -18.64
CA THR A 237 -6.36 -14.34 -18.98
C THR A 237 -7.70 -13.71 -19.28
N GLY A 238 -7.90 -12.43 -18.93
CA GLY A 238 -9.19 -11.76 -18.95
C GLY A 238 -10.15 -12.22 -17.86
N ALA A 239 -9.71 -13.09 -16.94
CA ALA A 239 -10.56 -13.57 -15.86
C ALA A 239 -10.86 -12.44 -14.88
N ILE A 240 -12.14 -12.34 -14.49
CA ILE A 240 -12.68 -11.26 -13.68
C ILE A 240 -13.83 -11.75 -12.81
N GLY A 241 -14.06 -11.09 -11.69
CA GLY A 241 -15.18 -11.31 -10.79
C GLY A 241 -15.01 -10.52 -9.51
N ALA A 242 -15.97 -10.62 -8.63
CA ALA A 242 -15.88 -9.99 -7.31
C ALA A 242 -16.39 -10.94 -6.22
N TYR A 243 -15.67 -10.99 -5.11
CA TYR A 243 -16.21 -11.53 -3.87
C TYR A 243 -17.13 -10.49 -3.23
N TYR A 244 -18.27 -10.94 -2.77
CA TYR A 244 -19.22 -10.16 -1.98
C TYR A 244 -19.53 -10.92 -0.70
N ALA A 245 -19.24 -10.35 0.46
CA ALA A 245 -19.45 -10.97 1.76
C ALA A 245 -20.25 -10.04 2.70
N PRO A 246 -21.42 -10.49 3.21
CA PRO A 246 -22.14 -9.75 4.24
C PRO A 246 -21.23 -9.50 5.45
N ASN A 247 -21.25 -8.29 5.98
CA ASN A 247 -20.42 -7.91 7.14
C ASN A 247 -21.06 -8.38 8.46
N ASN A 248 -21.15 -9.68 8.61
CA ASN A 248 -21.69 -10.34 9.79
C ASN A 248 -20.96 -11.67 10.06
N ASN A 249 -21.45 -12.45 11.02
CA ASN A 249 -20.84 -13.71 11.41
C ASN A 249 -21.37 -14.94 10.61
N SER A 250 -22.11 -14.75 9.51
CA SER A 250 -22.68 -15.86 8.73
C SER A 250 -21.65 -16.62 7.89
N GLN A 251 -20.47 -16.04 7.67
CA GLN A 251 -19.40 -16.60 6.83
C GLN A 251 -19.81 -16.86 5.36
N GLN A 252 -20.86 -16.21 4.89
CA GLN A 252 -21.32 -16.33 3.52
C GLN A 252 -20.46 -15.49 2.57
N VAL A 253 -20.17 -16.06 1.40
CA VAL A 253 -19.49 -15.38 0.29
C VAL A 253 -20.21 -15.72 -1.00
N LYS A 254 -20.41 -14.71 -1.83
CA LYS A 254 -20.85 -14.87 -3.22
C LYS A 254 -19.73 -14.43 -4.15
N VAL A 255 -19.60 -15.09 -5.29
CA VAL A 255 -18.80 -14.61 -6.42
C VAL A 255 -19.78 -14.03 -7.43
N VAL A 256 -19.63 -12.77 -7.76
CA VAL A 256 -20.54 -11.98 -8.58
C VAL A 256 -19.77 -11.22 -9.68
N SER A 257 -20.49 -10.61 -10.62
CA SER A 257 -19.90 -9.74 -11.63
C SER A 257 -19.37 -8.44 -11.00
N VAL A 258 -18.47 -7.75 -11.71
CA VAL A 258 -18.06 -6.40 -11.32
C VAL A 258 -19.26 -5.44 -11.44
N CYS A 259 -20.11 -5.59 -12.46
CA CYS A 259 -21.32 -4.76 -12.62
C CYS A 259 -22.28 -4.87 -11.43
N TYR A 260 -22.43 -6.06 -10.84
CA TYR A 260 -23.22 -6.23 -9.62
C TYR A 260 -22.73 -5.36 -8.46
N ILE A 261 -21.42 -5.22 -8.34
CA ILE A 261 -20.83 -4.35 -7.31
C ILE A 261 -20.97 -2.86 -7.68
N GLU A 262 -20.68 -2.51 -8.94
CA GLU A 262 -20.79 -1.15 -9.45
C GLU A 262 -22.21 -0.56 -9.26
N GLU A 263 -23.24 -1.33 -9.56
CA GLU A 263 -24.65 -0.96 -9.37
C GLU A 263 -24.95 -0.58 -7.91
N LYS A 264 -24.44 -1.35 -6.96
CA LYS A 264 -24.62 -1.08 -5.52
C LYS A 264 -23.91 0.18 -5.06
N LEU A 265 -22.72 0.43 -5.61
CA LEU A 265 -21.85 1.49 -5.17
C LEU A 265 -22.10 2.83 -5.88
N GLY A 266 -22.37 2.80 -7.18
CA GLY A 266 -22.27 3.98 -8.06
C GLY A 266 -20.83 4.39 -8.29
N ILE A 267 -19.93 3.41 -8.39
CA ILE A 267 -18.49 3.56 -8.62
C ILE A 267 -18.10 2.64 -9.76
N ASN A 268 -17.51 3.18 -10.84
CA ASN A 268 -16.90 2.38 -11.89
C ASN A 268 -15.55 1.86 -11.39
N LEU A 269 -15.46 0.57 -11.07
CA LEU A 269 -14.30 -0.04 -10.40
C LEU A 269 -13.11 -0.24 -11.34
N PHE A 270 -13.38 -0.52 -12.61
CA PHE A 270 -12.36 -0.72 -13.65
C PHE A 270 -12.74 0.06 -14.91
N PRO A 271 -12.49 1.39 -14.95
CA PRO A 271 -12.93 2.24 -16.07
C PRO A 271 -12.33 1.88 -17.43
N GLN A 272 -11.27 1.09 -17.47
CA GLN A 272 -10.59 0.64 -18.69
C GLN A 272 -11.07 -0.72 -19.19
N LEU A 273 -12.07 -1.30 -18.54
CA LEU A 273 -12.73 -2.52 -18.99
C LEU A 273 -14.09 -2.19 -19.61
N THR A 274 -14.40 -2.87 -20.69
CA THR A 274 -15.74 -2.74 -21.33
C THR A 274 -16.82 -3.33 -20.42
N GLU A 275 -18.05 -2.87 -20.58
CA GLU A 275 -19.21 -3.43 -19.91
C GLU A 275 -19.28 -4.95 -20.09
N GLN A 276 -19.03 -5.44 -21.32
CA GLN A 276 -19.05 -6.89 -21.61
C GLN A 276 -18.00 -7.64 -20.78
N GLN A 277 -16.82 -7.08 -20.57
CA GLN A 277 -15.81 -7.69 -19.72
C GLN A 277 -16.23 -7.71 -18.25
N LYS A 278 -16.78 -6.61 -17.74
CA LYS A 278 -17.21 -6.47 -16.34
C LYS A 278 -18.41 -7.36 -15.98
N ARG A 279 -19.23 -7.76 -16.95
CA ARG A 279 -20.35 -8.68 -16.78
C ARG A 279 -19.93 -10.15 -16.69
N ASN A 280 -18.72 -10.51 -17.12
CA ASN A 280 -18.21 -11.87 -17.00
C ASN A 280 -17.95 -12.24 -15.54
N VAL A 281 -18.32 -13.46 -15.18
CA VAL A 281 -18.04 -14.03 -13.85
C VAL A 281 -17.22 -15.28 -14.03
N TYR A 282 -16.04 -15.29 -13.43
CA TYR A 282 -15.18 -16.47 -13.33
C TYR A 282 -15.25 -17.05 -11.92
N ARG A 283 -15.00 -18.35 -11.80
CA ARG A 283 -14.97 -19.07 -10.52
C ARG A 283 -13.75 -18.65 -9.71
N LEU A 284 -13.87 -17.57 -8.96
CA LEU A 284 -12.82 -17.14 -8.05
C LEU A 284 -12.63 -18.15 -6.91
N PRO A 285 -11.39 -18.52 -6.55
CA PRO A 285 -11.13 -19.48 -5.48
C PRO A 285 -11.45 -18.86 -4.11
N LEU A 286 -12.11 -19.64 -3.25
CA LEU A 286 -12.45 -19.21 -1.88
C LEU A 286 -11.33 -19.52 -0.88
N THR A 287 -10.35 -20.33 -1.28
CA THR A 287 -9.17 -20.69 -0.47
C THR A 287 -7.94 -20.83 -1.34
N ALA A 288 -6.77 -20.62 -0.77
CA ALA A 288 -5.48 -20.77 -1.45
C ALA A 288 -5.22 -22.21 -1.97
N SER A 289 -5.83 -23.23 -1.36
CA SER A 289 -5.72 -24.64 -1.78
C SER A 289 -6.45 -24.94 -3.08
N GLN A 290 -7.48 -24.16 -3.42
CA GLN A 290 -8.23 -24.31 -4.68
C GLN A 290 -7.44 -23.80 -5.89
N VAL A 291 -6.40 -22.96 -5.68
CA VAL A 291 -5.58 -22.43 -6.77
C VAL A 291 -4.51 -23.46 -7.18
N LYS A 292 -4.55 -23.88 -8.45
CA LYS A 292 -3.58 -24.79 -9.06
C LYS A 292 -2.65 -24.03 -10.01
N PRO A 293 -1.36 -24.37 -10.09
CA PRO A 293 -0.37 -23.61 -10.86
C PRO A 293 -0.67 -23.45 -12.36
N THR A 294 -1.24 -24.49 -12.96
CA THR A 294 -1.46 -24.56 -14.42
C THR A 294 -2.93 -24.41 -14.83
N GLN A 295 -3.83 -24.37 -13.87
CA GLN A 295 -5.27 -24.36 -14.14
C GLN A 295 -5.77 -22.92 -14.24
N LYS A 296 -6.32 -22.56 -15.41
CA LYS A 296 -7.04 -21.29 -15.56
C LYS A 296 -8.32 -21.34 -14.71
N LEU A 297 -8.81 -20.16 -14.34
CA LEU A 297 -10.11 -20.06 -13.67
C LEU A 297 -11.23 -20.38 -14.65
N ASP A 298 -12.20 -21.18 -14.18
CA ASP A 298 -13.36 -21.55 -14.98
C ASP A 298 -14.27 -20.34 -15.18
N TYR A 299 -14.76 -20.15 -16.39
CA TYR A 299 -15.84 -19.23 -16.67
C TYR A 299 -17.15 -19.79 -16.11
N LEU A 300 -17.93 -18.98 -15.41
CA LEU A 300 -19.21 -19.39 -14.84
C LEU A 300 -20.40 -18.93 -15.68
N HIS A 301 -20.57 -17.63 -15.85
CA HIS A 301 -21.69 -17.05 -16.56
C HIS A 301 -21.43 -15.59 -16.92
N TRP A 302 -22.28 -15.04 -17.74
CA TRP A 302 -22.38 -13.64 -18.04
C TRP A 302 -23.59 -13.04 -17.29
N ASP A 303 -23.37 -11.92 -16.62
CA ASP A 303 -24.40 -11.22 -15.84
C ASP A 303 -25.18 -10.27 -16.76
N GLY A 304 -26.40 -10.66 -17.13
CA GLY A 304 -27.30 -9.86 -17.96
C GLY A 304 -28.20 -8.92 -17.17
N GLU A 305 -28.21 -9.02 -15.83
CA GLU A 305 -29.20 -8.35 -14.99
C GLU A 305 -28.67 -7.05 -14.38
N SER A 306 -27.44 -7.07 -13.83
CA SER A 306 -26.87 -5.93 -13.11
C SER A 306 -26.52 -4.76 -14.03
N GLN A 307 -26.59 -3.54 -13.49
CA GLN A 307 -26.22 -2.33 -14.22
C GLN A 307 -24.73 -2.02 -13.98
N CYS A 308 -23.96 -1.96 -15.06
CA CYS A 308 -22.59 -1.45 -14.98
C CYS A 308 -22.59 0.07 -14.95
N GLU A 309 -21.59 0.65 -14.30
CA GLU A 309 -21.38 2.08 -14.35
C GLU A 309 -20.87 2.53 -15.73
N GLN A 310 -21.17 3.77 -16.10
CA GLN A 310 -20.90 4.31 -17.42
C GLN A 310 -19.40 4.44 -17.72
N ASP A 311 -19.07 4.33 -19.00
CA ASP A 311 -17.72 4.60 -19.48
C ASP A 311 -17.36 6.09 -19.31
N LEU A 312 -16.08 6.36 -19.15
CA LEU A 312 -15.56 7.71 -18.93
C LEU A 312 -15.07 8.34 -20.21
N SER A 313 -15.21 9.66 -20.33
CA SER A 313 -14.54 10.42 -21.37
C SER A 313 -13.03 10.52 -21.09
N ALA A 314 -12.23 10.88 -22.13
CA ALA A 314 -10.80 11.08 -21.97
C ALA A 314 -10.45 12.15 -20.94
N GLU A 315 -11.25 13.23 -20.88
CA GLU A 315 -11.09 14.33 -19.92
C GLU A 315 -11.36 13.87 -18.48
N GLN A 316 -12.37 13.02 -18.28
CA GLN A 316 -12.68 12.44 -16.98
C GLN A 316 -11.56 11.51 -16.52
N ILE A 317 -11.02 10.69 -17.40
CA ILE A 317 -9.86 9.82 -17.12
C ILE A 317 -8.66 10.66 -16.69
N GLN A 318 -8.32 11.70 -17.47
CA GLN A 318 -7.20 12.59 -17.15
C GLN A 318 -7.38 13.27 -15.78
N ALA A 319 -8.59 13.76 -15.48
CA ALA A 319 -8.88 14.40 -14.21
C ALA A 319 -8.72 13.43 -13.01
N LEU A 320 -9.12 12.16 -13.15
CA LEU A 320 -8.91 11.13 -12.14
C LEU A 320 -7.42 10.82 -11.93
N GLN A 321 -6.66 10.67 -13.01
CA GLN A 321 -5.23 10.45 -12.94
C GLN A 321 -4.52 11.61 -12.23
N ASP A 322 -4.89 12.84 -12.53
CA ASP A 322 -4.28 14.04 -11.94
C ASP A 322 -4.54 14.17 -10.44
N GLN A 323 -5.66 13.64 -9.93
CA GLN A 323 -5.92 13.59 -8.50
C GLN A 323 -4.85 12.77 -7.77
N PHE A 324 -4.44 11.63 -8.32
CA PHE A 324 -3.43 10.75 -7.72
C PHE A 324 -1.99 11.17 -8.04
N LYS A 325 -1.71 11.72 -9.23
CA LYS A 325 -0.39 12.27 -9.57
C LYS A 325 0.08 13.37 -8.62
N LYS A 326 -0.87 14.15 -8.08
CA LYS A 326 -0.59 15.26 -7.16
C LYS A 326 -0.38 14.81 -5.71
N GLN A 327 -0.65 13.55 -5.39
CA GLN A 327 -0.49 13.04 -4.03
C GLN A 327 0.96 12.71 -3.71
N LYS A 328 1.36 12.92 -2.46
CA LYS A 328 2.62 12.39 -1.93
C LYS A 328 2.40 10.93 -1.55
N THR A 329 3.37 10.08 -1.90
CA THR A 329 3.36 8.66 -1.52
C THR A 329 3.65 8.50 -0.02
N GLY A 330 3.00 7.52 0.59
CA GLY A 330 3.20 7.15 1.99
C GLY A 330 2.25 7.83 2.96
N SER A 331 2.13 7.27 4.16
CA SER A 331 1.53 7.95 5.29
C SER A 331 2.34 9.22 5.56
N SER A 332 1.67 10.31 5.93
CA SER A 332 2.39 11.44 6.50
C SER A 332 3.25 10.88 7.64
N GLU A 333 4.54 11.19 7.64
CA GLU A 333 5.34 11.01 8.85
C GLU A 333 4.47 11.49 10.02
N PRO A 334 4.44 10.75 11.15
CA PRO A 334 3.79 11.26 12.33
C PRO A 334 4.31 12.69 12.43
N MET A 335 3.43 13.70 12.36
CA MET A 335 3.85 15.03 12.75
C MET A 335 4.40 14.77 14.15
N GLU A 336 5.74 14.62 14.26
CA GLU A 336 6.36 14.98 15.50
C GLU A 336 5.68 16.30 15.80
N ALA A 337 4.81 16.29 16.81
CA ALA A 337 4.33 17.52 17.35
C ALA A 337 5.62 18.28 17.51
N LYS A 338 5.85 19.31 16.68
CA LYS A 338 6.82 20.32 17.00
C LYS A 338 6.29 20.84 18.33
N VAL A 339 6.67 20.13 19.38
CA VAL A 339 6.70 20.68 20.72
C VAL A 339 7.47 21.95 20.46
N PRO A 340 6.85 23.13 20.60
CA PRO A 340 7.57 24.37 20.40
C PRO A 340 8.84 24.15 21.19
N SER A 341 10.00 24.26 20.56
CA SER A 341 11.27 24.12 21.25
C SER A 341 11.23 25.20 22.33
N ILE A 342 10.82 24.76 23.54
CA ILE A 342 10.85 25.61 24.71
C ILE A 342 12.34 25.90 24.81
N ASP A 343 12.71 27.17 24.61
CA ASP A 343 14.07 27.61 24.75
C ASP A 343 14.59 27.18 26.14
N GLU A 344 15.88 27.00 26.23
CA GLU A 344 16.49 26.43 27.43
C GLU A 344 16.20 27.29 28.67
N GLU A 345 16.02 28.59 28.49
CA GLU A 345 15.69 29.54 29.55
C GLU A 345 14.28 29.32 30.08
N THR A 346 13.30 29.17 29.20
CA THR A 346 11.89 28.84 29.54
C THR A 346 11.79 27.47 30.21
N ARG A 347 12.55 26.48 29.73
CA ARG A 347 12.61 25.13 30.31
C ARG A 347 13.16 25.17 31.74
N ASN A 348 14.24 25.91 31.95
CA ASN A 348 14.86 26.06 33.24
C ASN A 348 13.96 26.82 34.23
N ALA A 349 13.22 27.84 33.75
CA ALA A 349 12.23 28.55 34.55
C ALA A 349 11.10 27.65 35.02
N ILE A 350 10.56 26.81 34.14
CA ILE A 350 9.51 25.83 34.49
C ILE A 350 10.02 24.80 35.48
N VAL A 351 11.22 24.25 35.30
CA VAL A 351 11.83 23.31 36.22
C VAL A 351 12.02 23.93 37.60
N LYS A 352 12.49 25.18 37.69
CA LYS A 352 12.66 25.92 38.92
C LYS A 352 11.31 26.08 39.65
N GLN A 353 10.25 26.49 38.95
CA GLN A 353 8.92 26.63 39.54
C GLN A 353 8.36 25.30 40.04
N LEU A 354 8.59 24.20 39.32
CA LEU A 354 8.16 22.86 39.76
C LEU A 354 8.91 22.41 41.03
N VAL A 355 10.21 22.67 41.09
CA VAL A 355 11.03 22.33 42.27
C VAL A 355 10.60 23.17 43.47
N GLU A 356 10.35 24.47 43.31
CA GLU A 356 9.86 25.34 44.38
C GLU A 356 8.46 24.92 44.89
N ALA A 357 7.56 24.53 43.96
CA ALA A 357 6.24 24.02 44.31
C ALA A 357 6.32 22.68 45.09
N LEU A 358 7.20 21.77 44.67
CA LEU A 358 7.44 20.51 45.37
C LEU A 358 8.04 20.72 46.77
N VAL A 359 9.02 21.60 46.92
CA VAL A 359 9.59 21.92 48.22
C VAL A 359 8.54 22.50 49.15
N ASN A 360 7.72 23.44 48.68
CA ASN A 360 6.64 24.02 49.47
C ASN A 360 5.60 23.01 49.85
N TYR A 361 5.26 22.06 49.00
CA TYR A 361 4.33 20.94 49.27
C TYR A 361 4.89 20.03 50.37
N PHE A 362 6.18 19.67 50.31
CA PHE A 362 6.81 18.87 51.37
C PHE A 362 6.89 19.58 52.70
N LEU A 363 7.16 20.89 52.70
CA LEU A 363 7.18 21.69 53.92
C LEU A 363 5.78 21.85 54.55
N GLN A 364 4.70 21.77 53.76
CA GLN A 364 3.33 21.73 54.30
C GLN A 364 2.95 20.41 54.96
N ILE A 365 3.46 19.28 54.41
CA ILE A 365 3.17 17.95 54.94
C ILE A 365 3.96 17.66 56.25
N MET A 366 5.12 18.30 56.41
CA MET A 366 5.98 18.11 57.61
C MET A 366 5.61 19.04 58.77
N LYS A 367 4.61 19.90 58.63
CA LYS A 367 4.01 20.68 59.73
C LYS A 367 2.76 20.00 60.25
#